data_1a839044fb7f2594904ce6c71fd007f4
#
_entry.id   1a839044fb7f2594904ce6c71fd007f4
#
_cell.length_a   1.000
_cell.length_b   1.000
_cell.length_c   1.000
_cell.angle_alpha   90.00
_cell.angle_beta   90.00
_cell.angle_gamma   90.00
#
_symmetry.space_group_name_H-M   'P 1'
#
loop_
_entity.id
_entity.type
_entity.pdbx_description
1 polymer ?
#
loop_
_entity_poly.entity_id
_entity_poly.type
_entity_poly.pdbx_seq_one_letter_code
_entity_poly.pdbx_strand_id
1 'polypeptide(L)'
;NHWHECSRCHDKKDEAAHSASEWIIDTAATETAEGAKHKECTVCKKVLETATIPATGSSHTHSYGVYVGMTYTAGNLIYQITSIDTATLGQSKVIGVVAAKKNKITKITIPDRADCKGYRLNVTTIGNNAFAGCKALKKLTIGNKVTVIGKNAFKKCSKLETVVIGKAV
;
A
#
# COMPACT_ATOMS: atom_id res chain seq x y z
N ASN A 1 21.37 34.49 8.21
CA ASN A 1 22.76 34.98 8.16
C ASN A 1 23.50 34.53 9.41
N HIS A 2 24.80 34.25 9.30
CA HIS A 2 25.72 34.02 10.41
C HIS A 2 26.85 35.07 10.34
N TRP A 3 27.44 35.37 11.48
CA TRP A 3 28.48 36.36 11.63
C TRP A 3 29.46 35.95 12.72
N HIS A 4 30.68 36.43 12.64
CA HIS A 4 31.67 36.28 13.67
C HIS A 4 31.71 37.55 14.51
N GLU A 5 31.59 37.40 15.82
CA GLU A 5 31.72 38.47 16.77
C GLU A 5 33.20 38.68 17.13
N CYS A 6 33.69 39.90 17.04
CA CYS A 6 35.02 40.23 17.50
C CYS A 6 35.08 40.11 19.01
N SER A 7 35.96 39.26 19.55
CA SER A 7 36.11 39.06 21.01
C SER A 7 36.57 40.30 21.77
N ARG A 8 36.99 41.33 21.09
CA ARG A 8 37.54 42.57 21.68
C ARG A 8 36.59 43.75 21.60
N CYS A 9 35.83 43.92 20.54
CA CYS A 9 34.94 45.05 20.31
C CYS A 9 33.46 44.67 20.15
N HIS A 10 33.15 43.38 20.13
CA HIS A 10 31.82 42.82 19.92
C HIS A 10 31.17 43.22 18.58
N ASP A 11 31.97 43.74 17.62
CA ASP A 11 31.49 44.08 16.29
C ASP A 11 31.26 42.82 15.48
N LYS A 12 30.14 42.78 14.74
CA LYS A 12 29.82 41.74 13.78
C LYS A 12 30.62 41.88 12.52
N LYS A 13 31.41 40.87 12.19
CA LYS A 13 32.18 40.78 10.96
C LYS A 13 31.71 39.62 10.10
N ASP A 14 31.88 39.76 8.81
CA ASP A 14 31.64 38.70 7.82
C ASP A 14 30.19 38.14 7.86
N GLU A 15 29.21 39.06 7.78
CA GLU A 15 27.81 38.62 7.67
C GLU A 15 27.62 37.89 6.33
N ALA A 16 27.34 36.59 6.41
CA ALA A 16 27.08 35.74 5.27
C ALA A 16 25.69 35.10 5.34
N ALA A 17 25.11 34.83 4.20
CA ALA A 17 23.87 34.08 4.11
C ALA A 17 24.07 32.64 4.62
N HIS A 18 23.07 32.10 5.27
CA HIS A 18 23.08 30.68 5.71
C HIS A 18 23.12 29.74 4.48
N SER A 19 24.10 28.86 4.44
CA SER A 19 24.16 27.76 3.46
C SER A 19 23.51 26.53 4.06
N ALA A 20 22.41 26.07 3.44
CA ALA A 20 21.69 24.91 3.92
C ALA A 20 22.47 23.60 3.67
N SER A 21 22.43 22.69 4.65
CA SER A 21 22.88 21.31 4.48
C SER A 21 21.92 20.49 3.60
N GLU A 22 22.30 19.28 3.28
CA GLU A 22 21.34 18.25 2.89
C GLU A 22 20.37 17.96 4.06
N TRP A 23 19.29 17.21 3.79
CA TRP A 23 18.35 16.82 4.82
C TRP A 23 19.00 15.88 5.84
N ILE A 24 18.93 16.24 7.12
CA ILE A 24 19.37 15.43 8.26
C ILE A 24 18.11 14.78 8.85
N ILE A 25 18.14 13.47 9.01
CA ILE A 25 17.02 12.72 9.59
C ILE A 25 17.15 12.76 11.12
N ASP A 26 16.18 13.37 11.80
CA ASP A 26 16.10 13.44 13.26
C ASP A 26 15.45 12.18 13.83
N THR A 27 14.36 11.79 13.20
CA THR A 27 13.60 10.59 13.55
C THR A 27 13.20 9.90 12.27
N ALA A 28 13.57 8.64 12.12
CA ALA A 28 13.14 7.83 11.00
C ALA A 28 11.62 7.57 11.09
N ALA A 29 10.93 7.65 9.94
CA ALA A 29 9.54 7.25 9.88
C ALA A 29 9.42 5.73 10.12
N THR A 30 8.37 5.33 10.84
CA THR A 30 8.00 3.93 11.06
C THR A 30 6.77 3.58 10.22
N GLU A 31 6.29 2.34 10.34
CA GLU A 31 5.05 1.94 9.66
C GLU A 31 3.83 2.74 10.15
N THR A 32 3.82 3.18 11.38
CA THR A 32 2.66 3.81 12.03
C THR A 32 2.89 5.23 12.50
N ALA A 33 4.13 5.71 12.45
CA ALA A 33 4.48 7.05 12.90
C ALA A 33 5.30 7.80 11.87
N GLU A 34 5.01 9.09 11.73
CA GLU A 34 5.80 10.01 10.91
C GLU A 34 7.18 10.20 11.51
N GLY A 35 8.17 10.39 10.64
CA GLY A 35 9.51 10.81 11.01
C GLY A 35 9.67 12.31 10.92
N ALA A 36 10.82 12.81 11.34
CA ALA A 36 11.20 14.21 11.26
C ALA A 36 12.58 14.37 10.61
N LYS A 37 12.75 15.45 9.88
CA LYS A 37 14.02 15.84 9.28
C LYS A 37 14.18 17.36 9.28
N HIS A 38 15.42 17.80 9.31
CA HIS A 38 15.72 19.24 9.20
C HIS A 38 16.89 19.51 8.27
N LYS A 39 17.03 20.76 7.88
CA LYS A 39 18.24 21.32 7.30
C LYS A 39 18.84 22.32 8.25
N GLU A 40 20.14 22.29 8.41
CA GLU A 40 20.87 23.24 9.23
C GLU A 40 21.86 24.08 8.37
N CYS A 41 22.30 25.18 8.91
CA CYS A 41 23.40 25.90 8.31
C CYS A 41 24.69 25.10 8.47
N THR A 42 25.41 24.87 7.38
CA THR A 42 26.67 24.09 7.39
C THR A 42 27.75 24.71 8.28
N VAL A 43 27.66 26.01 8.55
CA VAL A 43 28.65 26.77 9.33
C VAL A 43 28.22 26.94 10.79
N CYS A 44 27.06 27.54 11.06
CA CYS A 44 26.63 27.89 12.41
C CYS A 44 25.64 26.91 13.06
N LYS A 45 25.29 25.84 12.36
CA LYS A 45 24.38 24.75 12.82
C LYS A 45 22.96 25.22 13.17
N LYS A 46 22.57 26.42 12.82
CA LYS A 46 21.20 26.90 13.02
C LYS A 46 20.26 26.12 12.09
N VAL A 47 19.16 25.60 12.65
CA VAL A 47 18.10 24.95 11.89
C VAL A 47 17.44 25.98 10.96
N LEU A 48 17.40 25.68 9.68
CA LEU A 48 16.86 26.56 8.63
C LEU A 48 15.49 26.11 8.16
N GLU A 49 15.26 24.80 8.12
CA GLU A 49 14.03 24.22 7.61
C GLU A 49 13.76 22.91 8.33
N THR A 50 12.51 22.65 8.66
CA THR A 50 12.05 21.38 9.21
C THR A 50 10.97 20.78 8.32
N ALA A 51 10.93 19.46 8.18
CA ALA A 51 9.88 18.75 7.46
C ALA A 51 9.59 17.41 8.11
N THR A 52 8.37 16.93 7.95
CA THR A 52 7.99 15.56 8.35
C THR A 52 8.38 14.57 7.25
N ILE A 53 8.73 13.35 7.65
CA ILE A 53 8.87 12.19 6.78
C ILE A 53 7.59 11.38 6.97
N PRO A 54 6.76 11.19 5.93
CA PRO A 54 5.53 10.42 6.08
C PRO A 54 5.82 9.02 6.62
N ALA A 55 4.92 8.48 7.45
CA ALA A 55 5.01 7.10 7.92
C ALA A 55 5.12 6.14 6.73
N THR A 56 6.01 5.15 6.81
CA THR A 56 6.31 4.20 5.73
C THR A 56 5.32 3.04 5.66
N GLY A 57 4.51 2.91 6.69
CA GLY A 57 3.55 1.83 6.81
C GLY A 57 2.25 2.06 6.09
N SER A 58 1.57 1.00 5.89
CA SER A 58 0.43 0.69 5.04
C SER A 58 -0.84 1.57 5.17
N SER A 59 -0.77 2.71 5.82
CA SER A 59 -1.93 3.59 6.06
C SER A 59 -1.85 4.94 5.34
N HIS A 60 -1.51 4.93 4.06
CA HIS A 60 -1.75 6.13 3.25
C HIS A 60 -3.24 6.16 2.88
N THR A 61 -4.01 6.95 3.60
CA THR A 61 -5.32 7.41 3.11
C THR A 61 -5.06 8.35 1.94
N HIS A 62 -5.07 7.80 0.73
CA HIS A 62 -5.19 8.65 -0.43
C HIS A 62 -6.50 9.45 -0.34
N SER A 63 -6.52 10.64 -0.90
CA SER A 63 -7.68 11.56 -1.01
C SER A 63 -8.98 10.86 -1.46
N TYR A 64 -8.88 9.64 -1.92
CA TYR A 64 -9.95 8.79 -2.47
C TYR A 64 -10.54 7.78 -1.47
N GLY A 65 -10.09 7.76 -0.22
CA GLY A 65 -10.58 6.82 0.81
C GLY A 65 -10.27 5.34 0.53
N VAL A 66 -9.25 5.07 -0.28
CA VAL A 66 -8.74 3.72 -0.62
C VAL A 66 -7.26 3.66 -0.26
N TYR A 67 -6.83 2.62 0.47
CA TYR A 67 -5.44 2.46 0.90
C TYR A 67 -4.96 1.01 0.79
N VAL A 68 -3.65 0.82 0.72
CA VAL A 68 -3.02 -0.51 0.71
C VAL A 68 -3.30 -1.20 2.04
N GLY A 69 -3.66 -2.49 1.98
CA GLY A 69 -4.09 -3.26 3.14
C GLY A 69 -5.60 -3.22 3.41
N MET A 70 -6.31 -2.24 2.82
CA MET A 70 -7.77 -2.16 2.95
C MET A 70 -8.44 -3.44 2.45
N THR A 71 -9.40 -3.94 3.24
CA THR A 71 -10.26 -5.05 2.83
C THR A 71 -11.68 -4.57 2.58
N TYR A 72 -12.34 -5.15 1.60
CA TYR A 72 -13.75 -4.89 1.32
C TYR A 72 -14.44 -6.13 0.78
N THR A 73 -15.76 -6.17 0.95
CA THR A 73 -16.59 -7.30 0.51
C THR A 73 -17.42 -6.89 -0.68
N ALA A 74 -17.37 -7.68 -1.75
CA ALA A 74 -18.27 -7.55 -2.88
C ALA A 74 -18.87 -8.92 -3.20
N GLY A 75 -20.19 -9.05 -3.04
CA GLY A 75 -20.91 -10.31 -3.19
C GLY A 75 -20.43 -11.36 -2.17
N ASN A 76 -19.92 -12.46 -2.66
CA ASN A 76 -19.41 -13.59 -1.86
C ASN A 76 -17.87 -13.56 -1.69
N LEU A 77 -17.22 -12.50 -2.11
CA LEU A 77 -15.76 -12.38 -2.11
C LEU A 77 -15.30 -11.24 -1.22
N ILE A 78 -14.21 -11.46 -0.52
CA ILE A 78 -13.50 -10.44 0.22
C ILE A 78 -12.21 -10.15 -0.54
N TYR A 79 -11.93 -8.88 -0.76
CA TYR A 79 -10.76 -8.40 -1.48
C TYR A 79 -9.85 -7.64 -0.54
N GLN A 80 -8.56 -7.70 -0.80
CA GLN A 80 -7.56 -6.87 -0.13
C GLN A 80 -6.76 -6.08 -1.17
N ILE A 81 -6.63 -4.78 -0.95
CA ILE A 81 -5.84 -3.90 -1.81
C ILE A 81 -4.37 -4.04 -1.45
N THR A 82 -3.51 -4.27 -2.44
CA THR A 82 -2.08 -4.54 -2.21
C THR A 82 -1.14 -3.57 -2.87
N SER A 83 -1.61 -2.88 -3.87
CA SER A 83 -0.89 -1.74 -4.43
C SER A 83 -1.87 -0.74 -4.99
N ILE A 84 -1.51 0.53 -4.91
CA ILE A 84 -2.25 1.64 -5.50
C ILE A 84 -1.28 2.37 -6.42
N ASP A 85 -1.66 2.49 -7.69
CA ASP A 85 -1.01 3.38 -8.62
C ASP A 85 -1.71 4.74 -8.52
N THR A 86 -0.98 5.75 -8.06
CA THR A 86 -1.51 7.11 -7.87
C THR A 86 -1.75 7.85 -9.17
N ALA A 87 -1.03 7.48 -10.24
CA ALA A 87 -1.19 8.08 -11.56
C ALA A 87 -2.38 7.47 -12.32
N THR A 88 -2.61 6.17 -12.14
CA THR A 88 -3.69 5.45 -12.81
C THR A 88 -4.36 4.46 -11.86
N LEU A 89 -5.36 4.93 -11.10
CA LEU A 89 -6.09 4.10 -10.12
C LEU A 89 -6.62 2.78 -10.71
N GLY A 90 -6.92 2.74 -12.01
CA GLY A 90 -7.33 1.53 -12.72
C GLY A 90 -6.25 0.44 -12.81
N GLN A 91 -4.98 0.76 -12.56
CA GLN A 91 -3.86 -0.20 -12.52
C GLN A 91 -3.58 -0.74 -11.11
N SER A 92 -4.24 -0.20 -10.11
CA SER A 92 -4.12 -0.70 -8.73
C SER A 92 -4.49 -2.17 -8.66
N LYS A 93 -3.75 -2.92 -7.86
CA LYS A 93 -3.86 -4.37 -7.79
C LYS A 93 -4.60 -4.78 -6.52
N VAL A 94 -5.41 -5.80 -6.65
CA VAL A 94 -6.09 -6.43 -5.52
C VAL A 94 -5.51 -7.83 -5.33
N ILE A 95 -5.03 -8.13 -4.13
CA ILE A 95 -4.65 -9.48 -3.73
C ILE A 95 -5.69 -10.06 -2.78
N GLY A 96 -5.78 -11.37 -2.80
CA GLY A 96 -6.39 -12.09 -1.72
C GLY A 96 -7.89 -12.10 -1.76
N VAL A 97 -8.41 -12.52 -2.88
CA VAL A 97 -9.80 -12.93 -2.90
C VAL A 97 -9.99 -14.10 -1.93
N VAL A 98 -10.82 -13.92 -0.93
CA VAL A 98 -11.19 -14.93 0.06
C VAL A 98 -12.71 -15.16 0.01
N ALA A 99 -13.18 -16.36 0.23
CA ALA A 99 -14.62 -16.62 0.29
C ALA A 99 -15.23 -16.03 1.56
N ALA A 100 -16.20 -15.13 1.42
CA ALA A 100 -16.93 -14.55 2.56
C ALA A 100 -17.81 -15.57 3.30
N LYS A 101 -18.34 -16.59 2.60
CA LYS A 101 -19.24 -17.61 3.16
C LYS A 101 -18.87 -19.02 2.66
N LYS A 102 -17.84 -19.61 3.25
CA LYS A 102 -17.22 -20.88 2.78
C LYS A 102 -18.18 -22.07 2.62
N ASN A 103 -19.21 -22.18 3.43
CA ASN A 103 -20.01 -23.43 3.53
C ASN A 103 -21.24 -23.49 2.61
N LYS A 104 -21.63 -22.40 1.96
CA LYS A 104 -22.86 -22.32 1.15
C LYS A 104 -22.62 -21.97 -0.32
N ILE A 105 -21.39 -21.67 -0.71
CA ILE A 105 -21.08 -21.22 -2.06
C ILE A 105 -20.88 -22.42 -2.97
N THR A 106 -21.71 -22.54 -3.99
CA THR A 106 -21.63 -23.61 -4.99
C THR A 106 -20.93 -23.16 -6.28
N LYS A 107 -20.92 -21.85 -6.54
CA LYS A 107 -20.29 -21.24 -7.72
C LYS A 107 -19.52 -19.99 -7.32
N ILE A 108 -18.29 -19.88 -7.76
CA ILE A 108 -17.45 -18.70 -7.60
C ILE A 108 -17.00 -18.24 -8.98
N THR A 109 -17.10 -16.93 -9.21
CA THR A 109 -16.49 -16.24 -10.34
C THR A 109 -15.58 -15.15 -9.77
N ILE A 110 -14.29 -15.25 -10.05
CA ILE A 110 -13.28 -14.24 -9.73
C ILE A 110 -13.19 -13.35 -10.96
N PRO A 111 -13.61 -12.09 -10.90
CA PRO A 111 -13.61 -11.22 -12.08
C PRO A 111 -12.21 -10.70 -12.41
N ASP A 112 -12.03 -10.14 -13.60
CA ASP A 112 -10.81 -9.44 -13.99
C ASP A 112 -10.58 -8.16 -13.17
N ARG A 113 -11.67 -7.52 -12.74
CA ARG A 113 -11.69 -6.30 -11.95
C ARG A 113 -12.77 -6.35 -10.88
N ALA A 114 -12.50 -5.69 -9.77
CA ALA A 114 -13.45 -5.53 -8.67
C ALA A 114 -13.64 -4.04 -8.38
N ASP A 115 -14.87 -3.65 -8.06
CA ASP A 115 -15.21 -2.28 -7.71
C ASP A 115 -15.03 -2.06 -6.20
N CYS A 116 -14.23 -1.07 -5.84
CA CYS A 116 -14.02 -0.62 -4.48
C CYS A 116 -14.23 0.89 -4.40
N LYS A 117 -15.28 1.33 -3.73
CA LYS A 117 -15.61 2.76 -3.57
C LYS A 117 -15.57 3.56 -4.90
N GLY A 118 -16.07 2.98 -5.99
CA GLY A 118 -16.10 3.63 -7.31
C GLY A 118 -14.85 3.40 -8.16
N TYR A 119 -13.82 2.72 -7.63
CA TYR A 119 -12.60 2.38 -8.38
C TYR A 119 -12.63 0.93 -8.86
N ARG A 120 -12.37 0.72 -10.14
CA ARG A 120 -12.28 -0.61 -10.75
C ARG A 120 -10.84 -1.12 -10.70
N LEU A 121 -10.54 -1.93 -9.68
CA LEU A 121 -9.20 -2.44 -9.40
C LEU A 121 -8.98 -3.80 -10.08
N ASN A 122 -7.78 -4.04 -10.61
CA ASN A 122 -7.43 -5.33 -11.23
C ASN A 122 -7.29 -6.43 -10.18
N VAL A 123 -7.95 -7.56 -10.38
CA VAL A 123 -7.80 -8.75 -9.53
C VAL A 123 -6.68 -9.61 -10.10
N THR A 124 -5.52 -9.62 -9.44
CA THR A 124 -4.30 -10.27 -9.94
C THR A 124 -3.88 -11.50 -9.15
N THR A 125 -4.37 -11.68 -7.93
CA THR A 125 -3.92 -12.77 -7.06
C THR A 125 -5.08 -13.38 -6.29
N ILE A 126 -5.09 -14.69 -6.17
CA ILE A 126 -5.89 -15.44 -5.21
C ILE A 126 -5.01 -15.70 -4.00
N GLY A 127 -5.45 -15.30 -2.81
CA GLY A 127 -4.66 -15.42 -1.58
C GLY A 127 -4.41 -16.85 -1.13
N ASN A 128 -3.45 -17.05 -0.25
CA ASN A 128 -3.19 -18.33 0.41
C ASN A 128 -4.44 -18.78 1.17
N ASN A 129 -4.81 -20.05 1.03
CA ASN A 129 -5.99 -20.65 1.67
C ASN A 129 -7.33 -19.93 1.37
N ALA A 130 -7.40 -19.10 0.33
CA ALA A 130 -8.52 -18.22 0.03
C ALA A 130 -9.88 -18.94 0.06
N PHE A 131 -9.98 -20.09 -0.58
CA PHE A 131 -11.18 -20.90 -0.65
C PHE A 131 -11.02 -22.26 0.04
N ALA A 132 -9.99 -22.41 0.88
CA ALA A 132 -9.75 -23.67 1.57
C ALA A 132 -10.96 -24.07 2.40
N GLY A 133 -11.42 -25.32 2.22
CA GLY A 133 -12.59 -25.85 2.91
C GLY A 133 -13.95 -25.44 2.34
N CYS A 134 -14.00 -24.86 1.15
CA CYS A 134 -15.26 -24.59 0.44
C CYS A 134 -15.87 -25.91 -0.09
N LYS A 135 -16.36 -26.75 0.83
CA LYS A 135 -16.87 -28.10 0.53
C LYS A 135 -18.08 -28.14 -0.42
N ALA A 136 -18.85 -27.05 -0.51
CA ALA A 136 -20.02 -26.96 -1.39
C ALA A 136 -19.68 -26.44 -2.80
N LEU A 137 -18.48 -25.92 -3.01
CA LEU A 137 -18.07 -25.32 -4.28
C LEU A 137 -17.98 -26.37 -5.39
N LYS A 138 -18.79 -26.20 -6.44
CA LYS A 138 -18.84 -27.07 -7.62
C LYS A 138 -18.20 -26.46 -8.85
N LYS A 139 -18.36 -25.14 -9.03
CA LYS A 139 -17.85 -24.43 -10.23
C LYS A 139 -17.02 -23.22 -9.83
N LEU A 140 -15.83 -23.13 -10.38
CA LEU A 140 -14.92 -22.02 -10.24
C LEU A 140 -14.61 -21.43 -11.62
N THR A 141 -14.67 -20.09 -11.73
CA THR A 141 -14.16 -19.36 -12.90
C THR A 141 -13.17 -18.32 -12.41
N ILE A 142 -11.97 -18.32 -12.96
CA ILE A 142 -10.89 -17.39 -12.67
C ILE A 142 -10.73 -16.43 -13.83
N GLY A 143 -10.70 -15.14 -13.54
CA GLY A 143 -10.55 -14.06 -14.52
C GLY A 143 -9.18 -14.05 -15.19
N ASN A 144 -9.09 -13.39 -16.33
CA ASN A 144 -7.89 -13.36 -17.17
C ASN A 144 -6.75 -12.48 -16.63
N LYS A 145 -6.99 -11.69 -15.58
CA LYS A 145 -5.96 -10.84 -14.95
C LYS A 145 -5.32 -11.49 -13.73
N VAL A 146 -5.82 -12.61 -13.27
CA VAL A 146 -5.20 -13.36 -12.19
C VAL A 146 -3.93 -14.02 -12.71
N THR A 147 -2.80 -13.69 -12.10
CA THR A 147 -1.46 -14.21 -12.44
C THR A 147 -0.91 -15.15 -11.38
N VAL A 148 -1.46 -15.13 -10.16
CA VAL A 148 -0.98 -15.92 -9.02
C VAL A 148 -2.14 -16.58 -8.29
N ILE A 149 -2.00 -17.89 -8.05
CA ILE A 149 -2.86 -18.65 -7.15
C ILE A 149 -2.04 -19.05 -5.92
N GLY A 150 -2.45 -18.56 -4.77
CA GLY A 150 -1.76 -18.78 -3.50
C GLY A 150 -1.79 -20.24 -3.03
N LYS A 151 -0.86 -20.57 -2.13
CA LYS A 151 -0.71 -21.91 -1.55
C LYS A 151 -2.02 -22.38 -0.93
N ASN A 152 -2.43 -23.61 -1.24
CA ASN A 152 -3.64 -24.24 -0.70
C ASN A 152 -4.94 -23.46 -0.97
N ALA A 153 -4.98 -22.56 -1.95
CA ALA A 153 -6.15 -21.71 -2.22
C ALA A 153 -7.47 -22.49 -2.29
N PHE A 154 -7.47 -23.67 -2.87
CA PHE A 154 -8.66 -24.53 -3.01
C PHE A 154 -8.54 -25.86 -2.27
N LYS A 155 -7.69 -25.96 -1.24
CA LYS A 155 -7.53 -27.16 -0.44
C LYS A 155 -8.87 -27.60 0.20
N LYS A 156 -9.21 -28.88 0.11
CA LYS A 156 -10.45 -29.47 0.65
C LYS A 156 -11.75 -28.92 0.02
N CYS A 157 -11.72 -28.44 -1.23
CA CYS A 157 -12.92 -28.17 -2.04
C CYS A 157 -13.43 -29.48 -2.64
N SER A 158 -13.99 -30.37 -1.81
CA SER A 158 -14.27 -31.78 -2.19
C SER A 158 -15.35 -31.98 -3.26
N LYS A 159 -16.16 -30.95 -3.56
CA LYS A 159 -17.21 -31.02 -4.59
C LYS A 159 -16.86 -30.20 -5.85
N LEU A 160 -15.61 -29.77 -5.99
CA LEU A 160 -15.20 -28.97 -7.16
C LEU A 160 -15.12 -29.84 -8.40
N GLU A 161 -16.03 -29.61 -9.33
CA GLU A 161 -16.21 -30.41 -10.56
C GLU A 161 -15.67 -29.66 -11.79
N THR A 162 -15.86 -28.34 -11.83
CA THR A 162 -15.53 -27.51 -13.00
C THR A 162 -14.64 -26.35 -12.61
N VAL A 163 -13.51 -26.21 -13.29
CA VAL A 163 -12.59 -25.08 -13.15
C VAL A 163 -12.33 -24.48 -14.53
N VAL A 164 -12.61 -23.18 -14.68
CA VAL A 164 -12.24 -22.39 -15.83
C VAL A 164 -11.16 -21.42 -15.39
N ILE A 165 -10.00 -21.50 -16.01
CA ILE A 165 -8.82 -20.70 -15.67
C ILE A 165 -8.61 -19.64 -16.72
N GLY A 166 -8.36 -18.40 -16.31
CA GLY A 166 -8.02 -17.29 -17.17
C GLY A 166 -6.64 -17.46 -17.85
N LYS A 167 -6.40 -16.68 -18.88
CA LYS A 167 -5.20 -16.82 -19.75
C LYS A 167 -3.87 -16.42 -19.08
N ALA A 168 -3.92 -15.68 -17.96
CA ALA A 168 -2.73 -15.11 -17.32
C ALA A 168 -2.17 -15.94 -16.14
N VAL A 169 -2.86 -17.01 -15.74
CA VAL A 169 -2.46 -17.89 -14.61
C VAL A 169 -1.27 -18.74 -14.99
#